data_e4df3767a11afaebadb8065f0a90ca5a
#
_entry.id   e4df3767a11afaebadb8065f0a90ca5a
#
_cell.length_a   1.000
_cell.length_b   1.000
_cell.length_c   1.000
_cell.angle_alpha   90.00
_cell.angle_beta   90.00
_cell.angle_gamma   90.00
#
_symmetry.space_group_name_H-M   'P 1'
#
loop_
_entity.id
_entity.type
_entity.pdbx_description
1 polymer ?
#
loop_
_entity_poly.entity_id
_entity_poly.type
_entity_poly.pdbx_seq_one_letter_code
_entity_poly.pdbx_strand_id
1 'polypeptide(L)'
;MERVTGIGGLFIAAHDPKLLTDWYASMLGVDPPPTSYDSAPWQQEAGHTVFAAMDAGAPLFGGGRSWAVNFRVTDLEAMAAQLRERGVQVEIDPETYPNGRFASLVDPEGNGVQLWQVAEPAVGAEG
;
A
#
# COMPACT_ATOMS: atom_id res chain seq x y z
N MET A 1 -11.54 28.66 3.68
CA MET A 1 -12.27 27.49 4.22
C MET A 1 -11.29 26.43 4.69
N GLU A 2 -11.46 25.97 5.89
CA GLU A 2 -10.59 24.91 6.42
C GLU A 2 -10.81 23.57 5.73
N ARG A 3 -9.73 22.82 5.56
CA ARG A 3 -9.74 21.49 4.94
C ARG A 3 -8.77 20.60 5.69
N VAL A 4 -8.99 19.30 5.65
CA VAL A 4 -7.98 18.37 6.13
C VAL A 4 -6.76 18.43 5.20
N THR A 5 -5.57 18.24 5.74
CA THR A 5 -4.32 18.33 4.97
C THR A 5 -3.84 16.99 4.43
N GLY A 6 -4.41 15.92 4.91
CA GLY A 6 -4.05 14.57 4.48
C GLY A 6 -4.44 13.54 5.50
N ILE A 7 -4.04 12.31 5.24
CA ILE A 7 -4.26 11.19 6.14
C ILE A 7 -3.16 11.18 7.19
N GLY A 8 -3.53 11.26 8.47
CA GLY A 8 -2.57 11.21 9.57
C GLY A 8 -2.25 9.80 10.03
N GLY A 9 -3.10 8.85 9.72
CA GLY A 9 -2.89 7.46 10.09
C GLY A 9 -3.96 6.56 9.50
N LEU A 10 -3.66 5.27 9.44
CA LEU A 10 -4.58 4.23 9.05
C LEU A 10 -4.52 3.17 10.13
N PHE A 11 -5.67 2.79 10.66
CA PHE A 11 -5.75 1.81 11.75
C PHE A 11 -6.54 0.60 11.26
N ILE A 12 -5.96 -0.57 11.49
CA ILE A 12 -6.54 -1.83 11.03
C ILE A 12 -6.71 -2.78 12.19
N ALA A 13 -7.81 -3.52 12.20
CA ALA A 13 -8.04 -4.54 13.21
C ALA A 13 -7.21 -5.77 12.89
N ALA A 14 -6.55 -6.32 13.89
CA ALA A 14 -5.72 -7.49 13.71
C ALA A 14 -5.90 -8.47 14.86
N HIS A 15 -5.87 -9.76 14.56
CA HIS A 15 -5.88 -10.81 15.59
C HIS A 15 -4.55 -10.85 16.31
N ASP A 16 -3.45 -10.62 15.59
CA ASP A 16 -2.11 -10.53 16.15
C ASP A 16 -1.44 -9.24 15.66
N PRO A 17 -1.65 -8.12 16.38
CA PRO A 17 -1.14 -6.83 15.95
C PRO A 17 0.37 -6.77 15.81
N LYS A 18 1.11 -7.43 16.71
CA LYS A 18 2.56 -7.42 16.64
C LYS A 18 3.09 -8.14 15.41
N LEU A 19 2.57 -9.32 15.14
CA LEU A 19 2.97 -10.08 13.96
C LEU A 19 2.67 -9.31 12.68
N LEU A 20 1.48 -8.71 12.60
CA LEU A 20 1.08 -7.95 11.42
C LEU A 20 1.94 -6.71 11.23
N THR A 21 2.22 -5.99 12.31
CA THR A 21 3.10 -4.81 12.27
C THR A 21 4.50 -5.19 11.80
N ASP A 22 5.06 -6.26 12.35
CA ASP A 22 6.39 -6.73 11.96
C ASP A 22 6.44 -7.17 10.50
N TRP A 23 5.35 -7.78 10.01
CA TRP A 23 5.27 -8.20 8.61
C TRP A 23 5.30 -6.98 7.66
N TYR A 24 4.49 -5.95 7.94
CA TYR A 24 4.49 -4.75 7.11
C TYR A 24 5.85 -4.05 7.14
N ALA A 25 6.49 -4.00 8.30
CA ALA A 25 7.81 -3.39 8.41
C ALA A 25 8.86 -4.16 7.61
N SER A 26 8.90 -5.49 7.76
CA SER A 26 9.93 -6.30 7.12
C SER A 26 9.68 -6.58 5.64
N MET A 27 8.43 -6.72 5.23
CA MET A 27 8.10 -7.06 3.83
C MET A 27 7.92 -5.83 2.96
N LEU A 28 7.30 -4.78 3.48
CA LEU A 28 6.94 -3.61 2.68
C LEU A 28 7.67 -2.34 3.10
N GLY A 29 8.44 -2.37 4.18
CA GLY A 29 9.18 -1.20 4.62
C GLY A 29 8.32 -0.12 5.25
N VAL A 30 7.17 -0.49 5.80
CA VAL A 30 6.31 0.44 6.54
C VAL A 30 6.80 0.49 7.98
N ASP A 31 7.35 1.61 8.40
CA ASP A 31 7.88 1.73 9.75
C ASP A 31 6.79 1.46 10.79
N PRO A 32 7.09 0.71 11.86
CA PRO A 32 6.11 0.44 12.90
C PRO A 32 5.75 1.73 13.67
N PRO A 33 4.59 1.75 14.33
CA PRO A 33 4.24 2.91 15.13
C PRO A 33 5.27 3.14 16.24
N PRO A 34 5.49 4.41 16.62
CA PRO A 34 6.45 4.72 17.68
C PRO A 34 6.01 4.14 19.02
N THR A 35 6.98 3.72 19.83
CA THR A 35 6.73 3.18 21.17
C THR A 35 6.87 4.24 22.25
N SER A 36 7.30 5.44 21.89
CA SER A 36 7.45 6.57 22.83
C SER A 36 7.16 7.87 22.10
N TYR A 37 6.96 8.93 22.87
CA TYR A 37 6.76 10.26 22.28
C TYR A 37 8.05 10.86 21.73
N ASP A 38 9.19 10.25 22.00
CA ASP A 38 10.48 10.70 21.47
C ASP A 38 10.78 10.16 20.07
N SER A 39 10.01 9.18 19.61
CA SER A 39 10.19 8.58 18.29
C SER A 39 9.19 9.16 17.30
N ALA A 40 9.64 9.39 16.08
CA ALA A 40 8.76 9.87 15.02
C ALA A 40 8.02 8.71 14.35
N PRO A 41 6.77 8.92 13.93
CA PRO A 41 6.07 7.94 13.09
C PRO A 41 6.69 7.85 11.70
N TRP A 42 6.26 6.85 10.94
CA TRP A 42 6.65 6.68 9.56
C TRP A 42 6.31 7.92 8.74
N GLN A 43 7.27 8.40 7.96
CA GLN A 43 7.06 9.50 7.05
C GLN A 43 7.02 8.97 5.62
N GLN A 44 5.89 9.14 4.97
CA GLN A 44 5.74 8.75 3.58
C GLN A 44 6.45 9.75 2.68
N GLU A 45 6.93 9.27 1.54
CA GLU A 45 7.38 10.17 0.50
C GLU A 45 6.19 10.94 -0.06
N ALA A 46 6.39 12.19 -0.41
CA ALA A 46 5.36 13.00 -1.01
C ALA A 46 4.91 12.39 -2.35
N GLY A 47 3.61 12.39 -2.62
CA GLY A 47 3.09 11.82 -3.85
C GLY A 47 1.58 11.73 -3.82
N HIS A 48 1.04 11.12 -4.85
CA HIS A 48 -0.40 10.95 -5.01
C HIS A 48 -0.98 10.02 -3.96
N THR A 49 -2.16 10.36 -3.47
CA THR A 49 -2.95 9.50 -2.59
C THR A 49 -4.37 9.45 -3.14
N VAL A 50 -4.86 8.24 -3.37
CA VAL A 50 -6.24 8.03 -3.79
C VAL A 50 -7.06 7.66 -2.55
N PHE A 51 -8.10 8.43 -2.30
CA PHE A 51 -9.06 8.12 -1.25
C PHE A 51 -10.40 7.85 -1.94
N ALA A 52 -10.76 6.57 -2.06
CA ALA A 52 -11.90 6.16 -2.86
C ALA A 52 -12.84 5.25 -2.09
N ALA A 53 -14.13 5.54 -2.21
CA ALA A 53 -15.16 4.60 -1.78
C ALA A 53 -15.43 3.66 -2.96
N MET A 54 -15.36 2.36 -2.71
CA MET A 54 -15.52 1.33 -3.73
C MET A 54 -16.69 0.43 -3.37
N ASP A 55 -17.17 -0.33 -4.35
CA ASP A 55 -18.23 -1.30 -4.10
C ASP A 55 -17.80 -2.30 -3.02
N ALA A 56 -18.72 -2.59 -2.09
CA ALA A 56 -18.42 -3.48 -0.97
C ALA A 56 -17.96 -4.88 -1.43
N GLY A 57 -18.36 -5.31 -2.63
CA GLY A 57 -17.98 -6.60 -3.18
C GLY A 57 -16.73 -6.57 -4.05
N ALA A 58 -15.99 -5.46 -4.10
CA ALA A 58 -14.80 -5.37 -4.95
C ALA A 58 -13.77 -6.43 -4.57
N PRO A 59 -13.15 -7.09 -5.57
CA PRO A 59 -12.20 -8.17 -5.28
C PRO A 59 -11.02 -7.79 -4.39
N LEU A 60 -10.61 -6.53 -4.43
CA LEU A 60 -9.48 -6.03 -3.63
C LEU A 60 -9.71 -6.21 -2.13
N PHE A 61 -10.97 -6.15 -1.67
CA PHE A 61 -11.24 -6.28 -0.24
C PHE A 61 -11.07 -7.69 0.30
N GLY A 62 -11.11 -8.72 -0.56
CA GLY A 62 -11.07 -10.10 -0.12
C GLY A 62 -12.34 -10.52 0.61
N GLY A 63 -12.32 -11.68 1.25
CA GLY A 63 -13.50 -12.23 1.90
C GLY A 63 -13.92 -11.47 3.15
N GLY A 64 -14.97 -10.66 3.07
CA GLY A 64 -15.55 -10.00 4.23
C GLY A 64 -14.79 -8.80 4.78
N ARG A 65 -13.76 -8.35 4.09
CA ARG A 65 -13.03 -7.15 4.50
C ARG A 65 -13.73 -5.91 3.99
N SER A 66 -13.60 -4.80 4.73
CA SER A 66 -14.21 -3.52 4.36
C SER A 66 -13.19 -2.44 4.02
N TRP A 67 -11.92 -2.81 3.93
CA TRP A 67 -10.84 -1.88 3.64
C TRP A 67 -9.73 -2.60 2.87
N ALA A 68 -8.93 -1.83 2.17
CA ALA A 68 -7.70 -2.31 1.52
C ALA A 68 -6.74 -1.14 1.41
N VAL A 69 -5.45 -1.44 1.37
CA VAL A 69 -4.42 -0.40 1.27
C VAL A 69 -3.70 -0.53 -0.06
N ASN A 70 -3.52 0.60 -0.72
CA ASN A 70 -2.66 0.71 -1.89
C ASN A 70 -1.37 1.40 -1.47
N PHE A 71 -0.22 0.81 -1.78
CA PHE A 71 1.08 1.40 -1.54
C PHE A 71 1.75 1.75 -2.85
N ARG A 72 2.34 2.93 -2.93
CA ARG A 72 3.15 3.32 -4.08
C ARG A 72 4.51 2.63 -4.00
N VAL A 73 5.00 2.19 -5.14
CA VAL A 73 6.34 1.61 -5.26
C VAL A 73 7.07 2.27 -6.43
N THR A 74 8.39 2.34 -6.35
CA THR A 74 9.20 2.92 -7.43
C THR A 74 9.34 1.95 -8.60
N ASP A 75 9.56 0.66 -8.31
CA ASP A 75 9.79 -0.37 -9.32
C ASP A 75 8.96 -1.59 -8.96
N LEU A 76 7.85 -1.78 -9.65
CA LEU A 76 6.89 -2.84 -9.35
C LEU A 76 7.50 -4.24 -9.55
N GLU A 77 8.24 -4.43 -10.64
CA GLU A 77 8.86 -5.74 -10.93
C GLU A 77 9.89 -6.12 -9.86
N ALA A 78 10.73 -5.16 -9.46
CA ALA A 78 11.73 -5.40 -8.43
C ALA A 78 11.07 -5.69 -7.09
N MET A 79 10.02 -4.95 -6.75
CA MET A 79 9.30 -5.17 -5.50
C MET A 79 8.62 -6.55 -5.47
N ALA A 80 7.99 -6.93 -6.57
CA ALA A 80 7.36 -8.25 -6.67
C ALA A 80 8.39 -9.37 -6.55
N ALA A 81 9.54 -9.24 -7.19
CA ALA A 81 10.60 -10.24 -7.11
C ALA A 81 11.11 -10.38 -5.67
N GLN A 82 11.34 -9.26 -5.00
CA GLN A 82 11.78 -9.25 -3.61
C GLN A 82 10.79 -9.95 -2.68
N LEU A 83 9.51 -9.67 -2.86
CA LEU A 83 8.46 -10.31 -2.05
C LEU A 83 8.36 -11.80 -2.32
N ARG A 84 8.43 -12.20 -3.59
CA ARG A 84 8.37 -13.62 -3.98
C ARG A 84 9.55 -14.41 -3.41
N GLU A 85 10.74 -13.83 -3.39
CA GLU A 85 11.91 -14.48 -2.78
C GLU A 85 11.70 -14.74 -1.29
N ARG A 86 10.88 -13.94 -0.65
CA ARG A 86 10.57 -14.07 0.79
C ARG A 86 9.29 -14.85 1.04
N GLY A 87 8.77 -15.53 0.02
CA GLY A 87 7.64 -16.43 0.16
C GLY A 87 6.26 -15.78 0.04
N VAL A 88 6.20 -14.51 -0.33
CA VAL A 88 4.92 -13.83 -0.52
C VAL A 88 4.46 -13.98 -1.94
N GLN A 89 3.20 -14.41 -2.13
CA GLN A 89 2.61 -14.50 -3.45
C GLN A 89 2.19 -13.10 -3.92
N VAL A 90 2.63 -12.73 -5.10
CA VAL A 90 2.31 -11.43 -5.70
C VAL A 90 1.79 -11.67 -7.11
N GLU A 91 0.65 -11.10 -7.43
CA GLU A 91 0.07 -11.14 -8.77
C GLU A 91 0.26 -9.79 -9.42
N ILE A 92 1.07 -9.75 -10.48
CA ILE A 92 1.26 -8.53 -11.26
C ILE A 92 0.20 -8.47 -12.33
N ASP A 93 -0.54 -7.35 -12.41
CA ASP A 93 -1.45 -7.11 -13.51
C ASP A 93 -0.61 -6.89 -14.76
N PRO A 94 -0.79 -7.70 -15.82
CA PRO A 94 0.02 -7.57 -17.04
C PRO A 94 -0.25 -6.30 -17.82
N GLU A 95 -1.40 -5.65 -17.57
CA GLU A 95 -1.78 -4.45 -18.31
C GLU A 95 -1.13 -3.21 -17.73
N THR A 96 -0.73 -2.30 -18.59
CA THR A 96 -0.27 -0.97 -18.20
C THR A 96 -1.41 0.02 -18.45
N TYR A 97 -1.81 0.71 -17.39
CA TYR A 97 -2.90 1.68 -17.46
C TYR A 97 -2.34 3.10 -17.58
N PRO A 98 -3.16 4.05 -17.99
CA PRO A 98 -2.69 5.44 -18.06
C PRO A 98 -2.14 6.00 -16.76
N ASN A 99 -2.61 5.48 -15.61
CA ASN A 99 -2.15 5.93 -14.30
C ASN A 99 -1.04 5.04 -13.71
N GLY A 100 -0.65 3.98 -14.37
CA GLY A 100 0.47 3.15 -13.95
C GLY A 100 0.22 1.66 -14.01
N ARG A 101 1.02 0.94 -13.24
CA ARG A 101 0.96 -0.51 -13.17
C ARG A 101 0.63 -0.96 -11.75
N PHE A 102 0.00 -2.12 -11.65
CA PHE A 102 -0.52 -2.61 -10.37
C PHE A 102 -0.14 -4.06 -10.12
N ALA A 103 -0.02 -4.39 -8.85
CA ALA A 103 0.10 -5.77 -8.39
C ALA A 103 -0.75 -5.93 -7.13
N SER A 104 -1.10 -7.16 -6.82
CA SER A 104 -1.91 -7.47 -5.63
C SER A 104 -1.29 -8.59 -4.83
N LEU A 105 -1.50 -8.51 -3.53
CA LEU A 105 -1.10 -9.54 -2.58
C LEU A 105 -2.03 -9.49 -1.37
N VAL A 106 -1.84 -10.41 -0.44
CA VAL A 106 -2.58 -10.39 0.82
C VAL A 106 -1.60 -10.42 1.98
N ASP A 107 -1.96 -9.78 3.08
CA ASP A 107 -1.16 -9.83 4.29
C ASP A 107 -1.46 -11.12 5.08
N PRO A 108 -0.73 -11.40 6.18
CA PRO A 108 -0.95 -12.63 6.94
C PRO A 108 -2.35 -12.79 7.54
N GLU A 109 -3.10 -11.73 7.67
CA GLU A 109 -4.47 -11.79 8.19
C GLU A 109 -5.52 -11.78 7.07
N GLY A 110 -5.09 -11.89 5.82
CA GLY A 110 -5.98 -11.98 4.67
C GLY A 110 -6.48 -10.64 4.13
N ASN A 111 -5.88 -9.54 4.56
CA ASN A 111 -6.28 -8.23 4.05
C ASN A 111 -5.66 -7.98 2.67
N GLY A 112 -6.45 -7.42 1.76
CA GLY A 112 -5.96 -7.10 0.42
C GLY A 112 -5.00 -5.92 0.43
N VAL A 113 -3.91 -6.08 -0.33
CA VAL A 113 -2.90 -5.03 -0.51
C VAL A 113 -2.67 -4.87 -1.99
N GLN A 114 -2.66 -3.62 -2.45
CA GLN A 114 -2.35 -3.30 -3.83
C GLN A 114 -1.07 -2.48 -3.88
N LEU A 115 -0.18 -2.83 -4.81
CA LEU A 115 1.02 -2.06 -5.09
C LEU A 115 0.80 -1.27 -6.36
N TRP A 116 1.27 -0.03 -6.39
CA TRP A 116 1.05 0.88 -7.51
C TRP A 116 2.35 1.58 -7.90
N GLN A 117 2.83 1.26 -9.09
CA GLN A 117 3.90 2.02 -9.71
C GLN A 117 3.25 3.13 -10.53
N VAL A 118 3.32 4.35 -10.02
CA VAL A 118 2.68 5.50 -10.65
C VAL A 118 3.26 5.74 -12.03
N ALA A 119 2.42 6.01 -13.01
CA ALA A 119 2.87 6.33 -14.34
C ALA A 119 3.75 7.57 -14.33
N GLU A 120 4.84 7.53 -15.09
CA GLU A 120 5.68 8.71 -15.24
C GLU A 120 4.95 9.76 -16.07
N PRO A 121 5.09 11.05 -15.72
CA PRO A 121 4.48 12.09 -16.52
C PRO A 121 5.09 12.10 -17.94
N ALA A 122 4.23 12.38 -18.92
CA ALA A 122 4.69 12.49 -20.30
C ALA A 122 5.66 13.65 -20.42
N VAL A 123 6.66 13.51 -21.31
CA VAL A 123 7.59 14.59 -21.62
C VAL A 123 6.79 15.79 -22.14
N GLY A 124 6.96 16.93 -21.51
CA GLY A 124 6.19 18.12 -21.81
C GLY A 124 5.00 18.36 -20.88
N ALA A 125 4.51 17.34 -20.19
CA ALA A 125 3.47 17.51 -19.18
C ALA A 125 4.02 18.20 -17.93
N GLU A 126 5.31 18.18 -17.76
CA GLU A 126 6.02 18.82 -16.65
C GLU A 126 6.31 20.29 -16.92
N GLY A 127 6.10 20.70 -18.11
CA GLY A 127 6.48 22.00 -18.70
C GLY A 127 6.22 23.24 -17.95
#